data_39ed9e1296548d106e41b60cc1dc6ccc
#
_entry.id   39ed9e1296548d106e41b60cc1dc6ccc
#
_cell.length_a   1.000
_cell.length_b   1.000
_cell.length_c   1.000
_cell.angle_alpha   90.00
_cell.angle_beta   90.00
_cell.angle_gamma   90.00
#
_symmetry.space_group_name_H-M   'P 1'
#
loop_
_entity.id
_entity.type
_entity.pdbx_description
1 polymer ?
#
loop_
_entity_poly.entity_id
_entity_poly.type
_entity_poly.pdbx_seq_one_letter_code
_entity_poly.pdbx_strand_id
1 'polypeptide(L)'
;KKIIDSVGNKLGCKIICAYDIEHPEFSRNVMGYEEASIKTPEDWLKYIKYAQFVVTDSYHGGCFSTIFEKQFACFINPLRGENRFKELFGRLGLFHHLLDTRSSDDDIDMIINTPIDYESVNSVIQCEKELSGKWLKNALMKQIRPMGTEEFVLKKIDQKYAPYKTASLNVYSGIQQLKRGKSSRNN
;
A
#
# COMPACT_ATOMS: atom_id res chain seq x y z
N LYS A 1 -19.17 0.89 0.89
CA LYS A 1 -20.22 0.20 0.16
C LYS A 1 -20.86 1.09 -0.89
N LYS A 2 -21.45 2.25 -0.56
CA LYS A 2 -22.12 3.15 -1.53
C LYS A 2 -21.30 3.41 -2.81
N ILE A 3 -20.01 3.71 -2.65
CA ILE A 3 -19.09 3.98 -3.77
C ILE A 3 -18.90 2.76 -4.66
N ILE A 4 -18.73 1.58 -4.08
CA ILE A 4 -18.57 0.33 -4.83
C ILE A 4 -19.86 0.01 -5.62
N ASP A 5 -21.02 0.17 -4.99
CA ASP A 5 -22.32 0.00 -5.64
C ASP A 5 -22.50 1.01 -6.77
N SER A 6 -22.11 2.27 -6.56
CA SER A 6 -22.15 3.33 -7.59
C SER A 6 -21.32 2.97 -8.80
N VAL A 7 -20.05 2.54 -8.60
CA VAL A 7 -19.17 2.10 -9.68
C VAL A 7 -19.76 0.91 -10.44
N GLY A 8 -20.22 -0.13 -9.74
CA GLY A 8 -20.81 -1.31 -10.36
C GLY A 8 -22.03 -0.99 -11.20
N ASN A 9 -22.93 -0.15 -10.68
CA ASN A 9 -24.15 0.28 -11.41
C ASN A 9 -23.82 1.13 -12.64
N LYS A 10 -22.91 2.10 -12.52
CA LYS A 10 -22.53 2.99 -13.62
C LYS A 10 -21.82 2.25 -14.76
N LEU A 11 -21.00 1.28 -14.41
CA LEU A 11 -20.27 0.48 -15.41
C LEU A 11 -21.06 -0.75 -15.89
N GLY A 12 -22.20 -1.07 -15.27
CA GLY A 12 -22.95 -2.29 -15.58
C GLY A 12 -22.16 -3.56 -15.29
N CYS A 13 -21.24 -3.52 -14.32
CA CYS A 13 -20.31 -4.60 -14.05
C CYS A 13 -20.71 -5.38 -12.81
N LYS A 14 -20.42 -6.68 -12.84
CA LYS A 14 -20.47 -7.53 -11.66
C LYS A 14 -19.36 -7.14 -10.69
N ILE A 15 -19.71 -7.01 -9.41
CA ILE A 15 -18.76 -6.71 -8.35
C ILE A 15 -18.22 -8.02 -7.78
N ILE A 16 -16.89 -8.15 -7.78
CA ILE A 16 -16.17 -9.27 -7.17
C ILE A 16 -15.27 -8.70 -6.08
N CYS A 17 -15.42 -9.17 -4.84
CA CYS A 17 -14.63 -8.71 -3.71
C CYS A 17 -13.50 -9.67 -3.37
N ALA A 18 -12.28 -9.12 -3.28
CA ALA A 18 -11.13 -9.78 -2.67
C ALA A 18 -11.05 -9.34 -1.21
N TYR A 19 -11.45 -10.22 -0.30
CA TYR A 19 -11.39 -9.93 1.13
C TYR A 19 -10.02 -10.29 1.71
N ASP A 20 -9.63 -9.52 2.72
CA ASP A 20 -8.48 -9.85 3.55
C ASP A 20 -8.86 -11.03 4.48
N ILE A 21 -8.10 -12.12 4.42
CA ILE A 21 -8.32 -13.31 5.25
C ILE A 21 -8.12 -12.97 6.74
N GLU A 22 -7.29 -11.97 7.05
CA GLU A 22 -7.04 -11.52 8.42
C GLU A 22 -8.19 -10.68 9.00
N HIS A 23 -9.13 -10.23 8.14
CA HIS A 23 -10.25 -9.38 8.51
C HIS A 23 -11.59 -9.97 8.05
N PRO A 24 -12.02 -11.12 8.64
CA PRO A 24 -13.25 -11.81 8.22
C PRO A 24 -14.53 -10.98 8.44
N GLU A 25 -14.49 -9.94 9.26
CA GLU A 25 -15.57 -8.98 9.44
C GLU A 25 -15.95 -8.23 8.16
N PHE A 26 -15.05 -8.17 7.18
CA PHE A 26 -15.32 -7.61 5.85
C PHE A 26 -15.75 -8.67 4.82
N SER A 27 -16.08 -9.88 5.27
CA SER A 27 -16.50 -10.98 4.41
C SER A 27 -17.76 -10.68 3.59
N ARG A 28 -18.03 -11.53 2.59
CA ARG A 28 -19.24 -11.47 1.74
C ARG A 28 -20.55 -11.31 2.50
N ASN A 29 -20.64 -11.90 3.70
CA ASN A 29 -21.85 -11.83 4.55
C ASN A 29 -22.15 -10.39 4.99
N VAL A 30 -21.13 -9.53 5.11
CA VAL A 30 -21.26 -8.12 5.48
C VAL A 30 -21.52 -7.25 4.26
N MET A 31 -20.86 -7.53 3.15
CA MET A 31 -20.88 -6.68 1.94
C MET A 31 -21.94 -7.13 0.93
N GLY A 32 -22.24 -8.43 0.86
CA GLY A 32 -23.24 -8.99 -0.07
C GLY A 32 -22.75 -9.13 -1.52
N TYR A 33 -21.43 -9.03 -1.76
CA TYR A 33 -20.85 -9.24 -3.08
C TYR A 33 -20.32 -10.66 -3.27
N GLU A 34 -20.08 -11.04 -4.53
CA GLU A 34 -19.39 -12.28 -4.83
C GLU A 34 -17.94 -12.21 -4.35
N GLU A 35 -17.49 -13.29 -3.71
CA GLU A 35 -16.14 -13.41 -3.20
C GLU A 35 -15.19 -13.95 -4.28
N ALA A 36 -14.05 -13.31 -4.44
CA ALA A 36 -12.97 -13.80 -5.30
C ALA A 36 -12.37 -15.09 -4.73
N SER A 37 -12.21 -16.09 -5.59
CA SER A 37 -11.50 -17.33 -5.21
C SER A 37 -9.99 -17.12 -5.31
N ILE A 38 -9.38 -16.65 -4.21
CA ILE A 38 -7.95 -16.36 -4.13
C ILE A 38 -7.29 -17.42 -3.25
N LYS A 39 -6.39 -18.20 -3.85
CA LYS A 39 -5.59 -19.23 -3.17
C LYS A 39 -4.10 -18.88 -3.19
N THR A 40 -3.68 -18.10 -4.17
CA THR A 40 -2.30 -17.71 -4.39
C THR A 40 -2.21 -16.21 -4.70
N PRO A 41 -1.04 -15.57 -4.54
CA PRO A 41 -0.83 -14.19 -4.98
C PRO A 41 -1.12 -13.98 -6.47
N GLU A 42 -0.87 -14.98 -7.30
CA GLU A 42 -1.14 -14.95 -8.74
C GLU A 42 -2.65 -14.89 -9.03
N ASP A 43 -3.47 -15.55 -8.23
CA ASP A 43 -4.93 -15.46 -8.37
C ASP A 43 -5.40 -14.03 -8.09
N TRP A 44 -4.89 -13.39 -7.04
CA TRP A 44 -5.19 -12.00 -6.75
C TRP A 44 -4.78 -11.07 -7.90
N LEU A 45 -3.59 -11.26 -8.47
CA LEU A 45 -3.11 -10.49 -9.62
C LEU A 45 -3.98 -10.69 -10.86
N LYS A 46 -4.52 -11.91 -11.10
CA LYS A 46 -5.46 -12.17 -12.19
C LYS A 46 -6.73 -11.35 -12.04
N TYR A 47 -7.30 -11.27 -10.84
CA TYR A 47 -8.49 -10.44 -10.62
C TYR A 47 -8.24 -8.97 -10.95
N ILE A 48 -7.10 -8.41 -10.57
CA ILE A 48 -6.73 -7.04 -10.95
C ILE A 48 -6.54 -6.93 -12.47
N LYS A 49 -5.76 -7.84 -13.06
CA LYS A 49 -5.41 -7.81 -14.48
C LYS A 49 -6.62 -7.87 -15.40
N TYR A 50 -7.63 -8.66 -15.06
CA TYR A 50 -8.83 -8.85 -15.88
C TYR A 50 -10.03 -8.01 -15.43
N ALA A 51 -9.89 -7.21 -14.39
CA ALA A 51 -10.92 -6.27 -14.00
C ALA A 51 -11.10 -5.17 -15.08
N GLN A 52 -12.34 -4.74 -15.28
CA GLN A 52 -12.66 -3.56 -16.08
C GLN A 52 -12.33 -2.29 -15.28
N PHE A 53 -12.59 -2.32 -13.97
CA PHE A 53 -12.30 -1.24 -13.04
C PHE A 53 -11.89 -1.83 -11.70
N VAL A 54 -10.93 -1.20 -11.02
CA VAL A 54 -10.45 -1.67 -9.71
C VAL A 54 -10.77 -0.63 -8.64
N VAL A 55 -11.42 -1.06 -7.56
CA VAL A 55 -11.59 -0.27 -6.34
C VAL A 55 -10.78 -0.92 -5.24
N THR A 56 -9.84 -0.19 -4.65
CA THR A 56 -8.93 -0.78 -3.66
C THR A 56 -8.57 0.23 -2.56
N ASP A 57 -8.29 -0.24 -1.35
CA ASP A 57 -7.65 0.51 -0.26
C ASP A 57 -6.20 0.05 -0.03
N SER A 58 -5.74 -0.90 -0.84
CA SER A 58 -4.38 -1.42 -0.79
C SER A 58 -3.43 -0.60 -1.65
N TYR A 59 -2.31 -0.16 -1.07
CA TYR A 59 -1.22 0.45 -1.82
C TYR A 59 -0.74 -0.43 -2.98
N HIS A 60 -0.54 -1.74 -2.72
CA HIS A 60 -0.16 -2.69 -3.75
C HIS A 60 -1.26 -2.88 -4.80
N GLY A 61 -2.54 -2.83 -4.38
CA GLY A 61 -3.67 -2.86 -5.32
C GLY A 61 -3.60 -1.72 -6.33
N GLY A 62 -3.33 -0.49 -5.88
CA GLY A 62 -3.12 0.66 -6.75
C GLY A 62 -1.87 0.51 -7.63
N CYS A 63 -0.75 0.03 -7.08
CA CYS A 63 0.46 -0.23 -7.86
C CYS A 63 0.22 -1.24 -8.99
N PHE A 64 -0.43 -2.37 -8.70
CA PHE A 64 -0.71 -3.38 -9.72
C PHE A 64 -1.79 -2.93 -10.71
N SER A 65 -2.76 -2.12 -10.29
CA SER A 65 -3.70 -1.48 -11.21
C SER A 65 -2.97 -0.60 -12.22
N THR A 66 -1.96 0.16 -11.77
CA THR A 66 -1.11 0.97 -12.66
C THR A 66 -0.27 0.08 -13.59
N ILE A 67 0.36 -0.99 -13.07
CA ILE A 67 1.18 -1.91 -13.88
C ILE A 67 0.35 -2.62 -14.96
N PHE A 68 -0.90 -2.96 -14.66
CA PHE A 68 -1.80 -3.63 -15.61
C PHE A 68 -2.67 -2.65 -16.41
N GLU A 69 -2.37 -1.35 -16.33
CA GLU A 69 -3.06 -0.28 -17.07
C GLU A 69 -4.57 -0.31 -16.85
N LYS A 70 -5.00 -0.41 -15.59
CA LYS A 70 -6.41 -0.45 -15.23
C LYS A 70 -6.93 0.91 -14.83
N GLN A 71 -8.17 1.19 -15.22
CA GLN A 71 -8.92 2.27 -14.59
C GLN A 71 -9.19 1.88 -13.15
N PHE A 72 -8.92 2.77 -12.19
CA PHE A 72 -9.06 2.43 -10.79
C PHE A 72 -9.39 3.64 -9.90
N ALA A 73 -9.92 3.36 -8.73
CA ALA A 73 -10.04 4.28 -7.60
C ALA A 73 -9.37 3.68 -6.38
N CYS A 74 -8.55 4.46 -5.70
CA CYS A 74 -7.81 4.00 -4.54
C CYS A 74 -8.18 4.79 -3.29
N PHE A 75 -8.71 4.12 -2.26
CA PHE A 75 -9.04 4.73 -0.98
C PHE A 75 -7.81 4.91 -0.12
N ILE A 76 -7.56 6.14 0.30
CA ILE A 76 -6.49 6.44 1.24
C ILE A 76 -7.00 6.22 2.67
N ASN A 77 -6.32 5.36 3.41
CA ASN A 77 -6.52 5.24 4.85
C ASN A 77 -5.43 6.02 5.58
N PRO A 78 -5.76 7.12 6.30
CA PRO A 78 -4.79 7.93 7.02
C PRO A 78 -3.96 7.15 8.03
N LEU A 79 -4.53 6.06 8.60
CA LEU A 79 -3.86 5.22 9.58
C LEU A 79 -2.87 4.22 8.96
N ARG A 80 -2.89 4.04 7.62
CA ARG A 80 -2.08 3.06 6.90
C ARG A 80 -0.99 3.67 6.00
N GLY A 81 -0.50 4.85 6.32
CA GLY A 81 0.63 5.46 5.60
C GLY A 81 0.21 6.20 4.34
N GLU A 82 -0.72 7.13 4.47
CA GLU A 82 -1.27 8.01 3.43
C GLU A 82 -0.21 8.64 2.53
N ASN A 83 0.91 9.07 3.09
CA ASN A 83 1.96 9.79 2.35
C ASN A 83 2.53 8.98 1.18
N ARG A 84 2.68 7.65 1.31
CA ARG A 84 3.19 6.82 0.23
C ARG A 84 2.25 6.77 -1.00
N PHE A 85 0.93 6.83 -0.77
CA PHE A 85 -0.05 6.92 -1.85
C PHE A 85 0.06 8.27 -2.55
N LYS A 86 0.05 9.36 -1.79
CA LYS A 86 0.14 10.72 -2.33
C LYS A 86 1.45 10.93 -3.10
N GLU A 87 2.55 10.42 -2.58
CA GLU A 87 3.85 10.54 -3.23
C GLU A 87 3.89 9.78 -4.55
N LEU A 88 3.54 8.49 -4.58
CA LEU A 88 3.59 7.69 -5.79
C LEU A 88 2.59 8.19 -6.84
N PHE A 89 1.31 8.25 -6.48
CA PHE A 89 0.26 8.59 -7.44
C PHE A 89 0.29 10.08 -7.83
N GLY A 90 0.79 10.95 -6.95
CA GLY A 90 1.07 12.34 -7.29
C GLY A 90 2.16 12.49 -8.35
N ARG A 91 3.28 11.75 -8.22
CA ARG A 91 4.35 11.71 -9.24
C ARG A 91 3.87 11.18 -10.59
N LEU A 92 2.95 10.22 -10.58
CA LEU A 92 2.38 9.63 -11.78
C LEU A 92 1.25 10.48 -12.40
N GLY A 93 0.89 11.64 -11.81
CA GLY A 93 -0.24 12.45 -12.26
C GLY A 93 -1.61 11.85 -11.94
N LEU A 94 -1.66 10.82 -11.11
CA LEU A 94 -2.86 10.06 -10.76
C LEU A 94 -3.48 10.45 -9.41
N PHE A 95 -3.18 11.64 -8.91
CA PHE A 95 -3.66 12.10 -7.60
C PHE A 95 -5.18 12.11 -7.50
N HIS A 96 -5.87 12.42 -8.59
CA HIS A 96 -7.34 12.46 -8.66
C HIS A 96 -8.00 11.08 -8.60
N HIS A 97 -7.23 9.98 -8.72
CA HIS A 97 -7.69 8.61 -8.48
C HIS A 97 -7.64 8.18 -7.00
N LEU A 98 -7.15 9.09 -6.12
CA LEU A 98 -7.11 8.86 -4.69
C LEU A 98 -8.37 9.42 -4.04
N LEU A 99 -9.13 8.56 -3.39
CA LEU A 99 -10.35 8.89 -2.66
C LEU A 99 -10.11 8.84 -1.15
N ASP A 100 -10.86 9.64 -0.42
CA ASP A 100 -10.90 9.60 1.05
C ASP A 100 -12.36 9.61 1.55
N THR A 101 -12.54 9.75 2.86
CA THR A 101 -13.87 9.77 3.49
C THR A 101 -14.72 10.99 3.13
N ARG A 102 -14.13 12.01 2.49
CA ARG A 102 -14.81 13.26 2.06
C ARG A 102 -15.17 13.23 0.58
N SER A 103 -14.67 12.22 -0.15
CA SER A 103 -14.92 12.08 -1.57
C SER A 103 -16.41 11.87 -1.86
N SER A 104 -16.89 12.56 -2.86
CA SER A 104 -18.30 12.60 -3.30
C SER A 104 -18.57 11.62 -4.43
N ASP A 105 -19.85 11.50 -4.82
CA ASP A 105 -20.22 10.74 -5.99
C ASP A 105 -19.72 11.42 -7.28
N ASP A 106 -19.56 12.75 -7.29
CA ASP A 106 -18.99 13.50 -8.41
C ASP A 106 -17.51 13.17 -8.64
N ASP A 107 -16.73 12.96 -7.56
CA ASP A 107 -15.33 12.53 -7.68
C ASP A 107 -15.25 11.16 -8.35
N ILE A 108 -16.18 10.27 -8.03
CA ILE A 108 -16.26 8.94 -8.63
C ILE A 108 -16.64 9.02 -10.10
N ASP A 109 -17.61 9.89 -10.43
CA ASP A 109 -18.00 10.15 -11.81
C ASP A 109 -16.85 10.68 -12.63
N MET A 110 -16.08 11.60 -12.08
CA MET A 110 -14.87 12.10 -12.71
C MET A 110 -13.90 10.98 -13.00
N ILE A 111 -13.61 10.11 -12.01
CA ILE A 111 -12.68 8.99 -12.17
C ILE A 111 -13.16 8.00 -13.24
N ILE A 112 -14.46 7.67 -13.26
CA ILE A 112 -15.02 6.72 -14.23
C ILE A 112 -14.98 7.28 -15.65
N ASN A 113 -15.29 8.57 -15.80
CA ASN A 113 -15.45 9.22 -17.11
C ASN A 113 -14.15 9.81 -17.67
N THR A 114 -13.08 9.84 -16.88
CA THR A 114 -11.77 10.34 -17.32
C THR A 114 -10.78 9.18 -17.40
N PRO A 115 -10.55 8.60 -18.59
CA PRO A 115 -9.58 7.53 -18.77
C PRO A 115 -8.18 7.97 -18.37
N ILE A 116 -7.43 7.05 -17.73
CA ILE A 116 -6.03 7.28 -17.41
C ILE A 116 -5.21 7.29 -18.70
N ASP A 117 -4.44 8.37 -18.90
CA ASP A 117 -3.43 8.44 -19.96
C ASP A 117 -2.20 7.61 -19.56
N TYR A 118 -2.23 6.32 -19.89
CA TYR A 118 -1.14 5.41 -19.58
C TYR A 118 0.12 5.64 -20.41
N GLU A 119 0.05 6.36 -21.53
CA GLU A 119 1.24 6.77 -22.27
C GLU A 119 2.09 7.74 -21.43
N SER A 120 1.44 8.77 -20.89
CA SER A 120 2.09 9.71 -19.96
C SER A 120 2.59 9.04 -18.68
N VAL A 121 1.76 8.18 -18.05
CA VAL A 121 2.13 7.44 -16.84
C VAL A 121 3.35 6.56 -17.08
N ASN A 122 3.37 5.79 -18.16
CA ASN A 122 4.48 4.90 -18.50
C ASN A 122 5.76 5.67 -18.82
N SER A 123 5.66 6.86 -19.42
CA SER A 123 6.81 7.74 -19.64
C SER A 123 7.47 8.16 -18.33
N VAL A 124 6.67 8.54 -17.33
CA VAL A 124 7.17 8.86 -15.98
C VAL A 124 7.82 7.64 -15.33
N ILE A 125 7.15 6.48 -15.38
CA ILE A 125 7.69 5.23 -14.82
C ILE A 125 9.03 4.87 -15.46
N GLN A 126 9.18 5.01 -16.77
CA GLN A 126 10.41 4.72 -17.48
C GLN A 126 11.55 5.66 -17.05
N CYS A 127 11.26 6.95 -16.93
CA CYS A 127 12.23 7.94 -16.45
C CYS A 127 12.72 7.60 -15.03
N GLU A 128 11.79 7.28 -14.11
CA GLU A 128 12.13 6.91 -12.74
C GLU A 128 12.93 5.60 -12.66
N LYS A 129 12.63 4.61 -13.51
CA LYS A 129 13.41 3.36 -13.62
C LYS A 129 14.85 3.65 -14.06
N GLU A 130 15.04 4.52 -15.05
CA GLU A 130 16.38 4.88 -15.53
C GLU A 130 17.19 5.61 -14.46
N LEU A 131 16.60 6.58 -13.77
CA LEU A 131 17.24 7.31 -12.68
C LEU A 131 17.63 6.37 -11.54
N SER A 132 16.68 5.53 -11.09
CA SER A 132 16.92 4.57 -10.02
C SER A 132 17.94 3.51 -10.40
N GLY A 133 17.89 3.02 -11.65
CA GLY A 133 18.85 2.06 -12.19
C GLY A 133 20.26 2.63 -12.29
N LYS A 134 20.40 3.89 -12.76
CA LYS A 134 21.70 4.59 -12.77
C LYS A 134 22.25 4.77 -11.36
N TRP A 135 21.40 5.19 -10.43
CA TRP A 135 21.80 5.35 -9.04
C TRP A 135 22.27 4.02 -8.44
N LEU A 136 21.50 2.95 -8.60
CA LEU A 136 21.82 1.62 -8.09
C LEU A 136 23.13 1.09 -8.70
N LYS A 137 23.28 1.18 -10.02
CA LYS A 137 24.51 0.79 -10.72
C LYS A 137 25.72 1.54 -10.17
N ASN A 138 25.61 2.85 -10.01
CA ASN A 138 26.68 3.68 -9.47
C ASN A 138 27.00 3.32 -8.01
N ALA A 139 25.98 3.02 -7.21
CA ALA A 139 26.17 2.60 -5.82
C ALA A 139 26.90 1.25 -5.71
N LEU A 140 26.53 0.28 -6.58
CA LEU A 140 27.19 -1.03 -6.63
C LEU A 140 28.61 -0.99 -7.21
N MET A 141 28.88 -0.07 -8.17
CA MET A 141 30.20 0.10 -8.77
C MET A 141 31.15 0.95 -7.94
N LYS A 142 30.66 1.74 -7.00
CA LYS A 142 31.54 2.37 -6.01
C LYS A 142 32.22 1.25 -5.26
N GLN A 143 33.57 1.09 -5.52
CA GLN A 143 34.36 0.23 -4.67
C GLN A 143 34.01 0.58 -3.22
N ILE A 144 33.41 -0.37 -2.53
CA ILE A 144 33.26 -0.27 -1.08
C ILE A 144 34.69 -0.22 -0.60
N ARG A 145 35.23 0.98 -0.30
CA ARG A 145 36.44 1.05 0.52
C ARG A 145 36.11 0.14 1.69
N PRO A 146 36.99 -0.84 2.03
CA PRO A 146 36.74 -1.66 3.19
C PRO A 146 36.48 -0.68 4.34
N MET A 147 35.20 -0.51 4.67
CA MET A 147 34.82 0.31 5.81
C MET A 147 35.47 -0.37 6.98
N GLY A 148 36.40 0.34 7.60
CA GLY A 148 37.16 -0.19 8.69
C GLY A 148 36.24 -0.93 9.65
N THR A 149 36.63 -2.15 9.93
CA THR A 149 36.08 -3.16 10.84
C THR A 149 34.58 -3.07 11.14
N GLU A 150 33.89 -4.19 11.16
CA GLU A 150 32.50 -4.35 11.62
C GLU A 150 32.14 -3.45 12.81
N GLU A 151 33.08 -3.25 13.71
CA GLU A 151 33.03 -2.41 14.89
C GLU A 151 32.72 -0.92 14.59
N PHE A 152 33.26 -0.35 13.48
CA PHE A 152 33.00 1.02 13.13
C PHE A 152 31.57 1.21 12.54
N VAL A 153 31.08 0.22 11.81
CA VAL A 153 29.72 0.22 11.26
C VAL A 153 28.70 0.07 12.37
N LEU A 154 28.93 -0.89 13.26
CA LEU A 154 28.08 -1.15 14.43
C LEU A 154 28.05 0.08 15.35
N LYS A 155 29.21 0.73 15.58
CA LYS A 155 29.28 1.94 16.39
C LYS A 155 28.49 3.12 15.81
N LYS A 156 28.54 3.32 14.46
CA LYS A 156 27.73 4.35 13.79
C LYS A 156 26.23 4.02 13.80
N ILE A 157 25.87 2.76 13.64
CA ILE A 157 24.48 2.30 13.74
C ILE A 157 24.00 2.51 15.18
N ASP A 158 24.76 2.09 16.17
CA ASP A 158 24.41 2.27 17.58
C ASP A 158 24.27 3.76 17.95
N GLN A 159 25.17 4.64 17.48
CA GLN A 159 25.03 6.08 17.72
C GLN A 159 23.77 6.69 17.08
N LYS A 160 23.44 6.28 15.87
CA LYS A 160 22.26 6.79 15.14
C LYS A 160 20.96 6.29 15.74
N TYR A 161 20.92 5.07 16.21
CA TYR A 161 19.72 4.40 16.72
C TYR A 161 19.67 4.27 18.23
N ALA A 162 20.68 4.74 18.97
CA ALA A 162 20.71 4.75 20.43
C ALA A 162 19.43 5.32 21.08
N PRO A 163 18.85 6.44 20.61
CA PRO A 163 17.62 6.97 21.19
C PRO A 163 16.43 6.00 21.05
N TYR A 164 16.35 5.29 19.92
CA TYR A 164 15.27 4.33 19.65
C TYR A 164 15.47 3.02 20.43
N LYS A 165 16.74 2.59 20.61
CA LYS A 165 17.08 1.39 21.38
C LYS A 165 16.70 1.55 22.86
N THR A 166 16.96 2.73 23.43
CA THR A 166 16.57 3.06 24.80
C THR A 166 15.04 3.12 24.96
N ALA A 167 14.32 3.73 24.00
CA ALA A 167 12.87 3.78 24.01
C ALA A 167 12.23 2.40 23.90
N SER A 168 12.73 1.54 23.01
CA SER A 168 12.22 0.16 22.84
C SER A 168 12.50 -0.72 24.06
N LEU A 169 13.66 -0.59 24.70
CA LEU A 169 13.98 -1.29 25.94
C LEU A 169 13.10 -0.85 27.10
N ASN A 170 12.78 0.44 27.20
CA ASN A 170 11.89 0.95 28.23
C ASN A 170 10.45 0.45 28.03
N VAL A 171 9.95 0.37 26.80
CA VAL A 171 8.63 -0.21 26.48
C VAL A 171 8.63 -1.71 26.82
N TYR A 172 9.68 -2.46 26.45
CA TYR A 172 9.76 -3.89 26.71
C TYR A 172 9.85 -4.21 28.21
N SER A 173 10.63 -3.44 28.98
CA SER A 173 10.70 -3.56 30.43
C SER A 173 9.38 -3.21 31.12
N GLY A 174 8.67 -2.20 30.64
CA GLY A 174 7.34 -1.83 31.13
C GLY A 174 6.32 -2.94 30.91
N ILE A 175 6.30 -3.58 29.73
CA ILE A 175 5.43 -4.72 29.41
C ILE A 175 5.75 -5.91 30.30
N GLN A 176 7.03 -6.20 30.58
CA GLN A 176 7.43 -7.30 31.47
C GLN A 176 7.00 -7.06 32.92
N GLN A 177 7.07 -5.81 33.40
CA GLN A 177 6.59 -5.43 34.73
C GLN A 177 5.06 -5.59 34.85
N LEU A 178 4.30 -5.19 33.83
CA LEU A 178 2.84 -5.38 33.79
C LEU A 178 2.44 -6.86 33.81
N LYS A 179 3.19 -7.72 33.13
CA LYS A 179 2.96 -9.17 33.15
C LYS A 179 3.24 -9.79 34.53
N ARG A 180 4.31 -9.36 35.21
CA ARG A 180 4.66 -9.80 36.57
C ARG A 180 3.68 -9.33 37.62
N GLY A 181 3.15 -8.09 37.49
CA GLY A 181 2.15 -7.55 38.40
C GLY A 181 0.77 -8.21 38.32
N LYS A 182 0.44 -8.85 37.19
CA LYS A 182 -0.80 -9.63 37.07
C LYS A 182 -0.69 -11.06 37.66
N SER A 183 0.50 -11.61 37.72
CA SER A 183 0.73 -12.95 38.30
C SER A 183 0.69 -12.97 39.82
N SER A 184 0.93 -11.81 40.48
CA SER A 184 0.93 -11.73 41.96
C SER A 184 -0.42 -11.35 42.58
N ARG A 185 -1.48 -11.17 41.76
CA ARG A 185 -2.86 -10.89 42.24
C ARG A 185 -3.81 -12.09 42.20
N ASN A 186 -3.33 -13.25 41.76
CA ASN A 186 -4.11 -14.49 41.66
C ASN A 186 -3.61 -15.62 42.59
N ASN A 187 -3.03 -15.27 43.75
CA ASN A 187 -2.79 -16.19 44.85
C ASN A 187 -3.46 -15.65 46.12
#